data_b4c9da663cd70f957de2121bb85e04f4
#
_entry.id   b4c9da663cd70f957de2121bb85e04f4
#
_cell.length_a   1.000
_cell.length_b   1.000
_cell.length_c   1.000
_cell.angle_alpha   90.00
_cell.angle_beta   90.00
_cell.angle_gamma   90.00
#
_symmetry.space_group_name_H-M   'P 1'
#
loop_
_entity.id
_entity.type
_entity.pdbx_description
1 polymer ?
#
loop_
_entity_poly.entity_id
_entity_poly.type
_entity_poly.pdbx_seq_one_letter_code
_entity_poly.pdbx_strand_id
1 'polypeptide(L)'
;MLLSIGLLIVVLDERLPESKGSQEALWLAEKMSEAMNKPAYDSLRFISWQYGSHYFDWNKKEDSVKVIWADLEVNVSTETLEGMAYQGGIILLGDQNKKAVNQAIQYFNNDSFWLVAPYKLNDPGVLLSSVKVPKGHGLLVTYTQGGSTPGDTYLWLLDENYFPRGWKMWVKMLPIGGVKSKWMGWKKRKGAWFPGNFETLNWYKKEVKDLVVY
;
A
#
# COMPACT_ATOMS: atom_id res chain seq x y z
N MET A 1 2.94 -28.73 19.72
CA MET A 1 2.33 -27.66 18.90
C MET A 1 2.94 -26.27 19.13
N LEU A 2 3.10 -25.77 20.36
CA LEU A 2 3.73 -24.47 20.63
C LEU A 2 5.23 -24.40 20.23
N LEU A 3 6.00 -25.46 20.44
CA LEU A 3 7.40 -25.55 20.03
C LEU A 3 7.60 -25.56 18.50
N SER A 4 6.66 -26.15 17.76
CA SER A 4 6.72 -26.18 16.30
C SER A 4 6.39 -24.81 15.68
N ILE A 5 5.50 -24.04 16.30
CA ILE A 5 5.17 -22.65 15.86
C ILE A 5 6.35 -21.72 16.14
N GLY A 6 6.97 -21.83 17.34
CA GLY A 6 8.15 -21.03 17.69
C GLY A 6 9.34 -21.29 16.76
N LEU A 7 9.58 -22.55 16.39
CA LEU A 7 10.64 -22.91 15.44
C LEU A 7 10.36 -22.39 14.04
N LEU A 8 9.11 -22.42 13.59
CA LEU A 8 8.69 -21.89 12.29
C LEU A 8 8.89 -20.36 12.22
N ILE A 9 8.57 -19.64 13.29
CA ILE A 9 8.81 -18.19 13.41
C ILE A 9 10.31 -17.88 13.27
N VAL A 10 11.17 -18.59 13.98
CA VAL A 10 12.64 -18.37 13.93
C VAL A 10 13.23 -18.67 12.55
N VAL A 11 12.69 -19.66 11.83
CA VAL A 11 13.14 -20.01 10.47
C VAL A 11 12.66 -19.02 9.41
N LEU A 12 11.52 -18.37 9.62
CA LEU A 12 10.92 -17.42 8.66
C LEU A 12 11.28 -15.97 8.95
N ASP A 13 11.81 -15.67 10.13
CA ASP A 13 12.18 -14.30 10.51
C ASP A 13 13.47 -13.87 9.80
N GLU A 14 13.35 -12.90 8.93
CA GLU A 14 14.49 -12.29 8.21
C GLU A 14 14.79 -10.91 8.80
N ARG A 15 16.05 -10.69 9.17
CA ARG A 15 16.49 -9.40 9.67
C ARG A 15 16.38 -8.34 8.58
N LEU A 16 16.05 -7.11 9.00
CA LEU A 16 16.11 -5.97 8.09
C LEU A 16 17.52 -5.86 7.50
N PRO A 17 17.67 -5.79 6.16
CA PRO A 17 18.98 -5.68 5.54
C PRO A 17 19.68 -4.40 5.95
N GLU A 18 20.98 -4.51 6.21
CA GLU A 18 21.81 -3.32 6.39
C GLU A 18 21.82 -2.52 5.07
N SER A 19 21.52 -1.25 5.18
CA SER A 19 21.43 -0.37 4.01
C SER A 19 21.87 1.04 4.38
N LYS A 20 22.40 1.76 3.41
CA LYS A 20 22.73 3.17 3.53
C LYS A 20 21.95 3.94 2.48
N GLY A 21 21.42 5.10 2.85
CA GLY A 21 20.89 6.05 1.86
C GLY A 21 21.96 6.34 0.81
N SER A 22 21.63 6.25 -0.45
CA SER A 22 22.60 6.37 -1.53
C SER A 22 22.01 7.07 -2.75
N GLN A 23 22.87 7.66 -3.55
CA GLN A 23 22.52 8.19 -4.87
C GLN A 23 21.88 7.10 -5.76
N GLU A 24 22.34 5.86 -5.60
CA GLU A 24 21.76 4.69 -6.29
C GLU A 24 20.28 4.47 -5.91
N ALA A 25 19.92 4.64 -4.63
CA ALA A 25 18.51 4.49 -4.21
C ALA A 25 17.60 5.53 -4.85
N LEU A 26 18.05 6.78 -4.95
CA LEU A 26 17.30 7.85 -5.63
C LEU A 26 17.12 7.53 -7.12
N TRP A 27 18.20 7.08 -7.75
CA TRP A 27 18.16 6.67 -9.15
C TRP A 27 17.24 5.46 -9.39
N LEU A 28 17.26 4.45 -8.50
CA LEU A 28 16.34 3.31 -8.57
C LEU A 28 14.88 3.73 -8.41
N ALA A 29 14.60 4.65 -7.50
CA ALA A 29 13.25 5.20 -7.31
C ALA A 29 12.76 5.96 -8.55
N GLU A 30 13.64 6.73 -9.19
CA GLU A 30 13.34 7.41 -10.46
C GLU A 30 13.04 6.38 -11.57
N LYS A 31 13.90 5.38 -11.76
CA LYS A 31 13.69 4.32 -12.76
C LYS A 31 12.40 3.52 -12.52
N MET A 32 12.08 3.20 -11.28
CA MET A 32 10.82 2.56 -10.92
C MET A 32 9.62 3.45 -11.25
N SER A 33 9.71 4.75 -10.95
CA SER A 33 8.67 5.75 -11.27
C SER A 33 8.45 5.89 -12.79
N GLU A 34 9.53 5.87 -13.59
CA GLU A 34 9.48 5.84 -15.06
C GLU A 34 8.79 4.56 -15.56
N ALA A 35 9.23 3.39 -15.08
CA ALA A 35 8.68 2.09 -15.48
C ALA A 35 7.16 1.98 -15.16
N MET A 36 6.73 2.55 -14.05
CA MET A 36 5.34 2.61 -13.63
C MET A 36 4.53 3.71 -14.33
N ASN A 37 5.19 4.63 -15.04
CA ASN A 37 4.60 5.83 -15.63
C ASN A 37 3.90 6.70 -14.57
N LYS A 38 4.68 7.10 -13.54
CA LYS A 38 4.19 7.95 -12.45
C LYS A 38 3.46 9.23 -12.92
N PRO A 39 3.92 9.96 -13.97
CA PRO A 39 3.19 11.13 -14.45
C PRO A 39 1.74 10.83 -14.87
N ALA A 40 1.49 9.67 -15.47
CA ALA A 40 0.13 9.25 -15.80
C ALA A 40 -0.70 8.96 -14.54
N TYR A 41 -0.12 8.35 -13.51
CA TYR A 41 -0.77 8.19 -12.20
C TYR A 41 -1.07 9.53 -11.53
N ASP A 42 -0.13 10.45 -11.56
CA ASP A 42 -0.30 11.78 -10.94
C ASP A 42 -1.42 12.58 -11.60
N SER A 43 -1.65 12.40 -12.91
CA SER A 43 -2.71 13.06 -13.66
C SER A 43 -4.13 12.51 -13.40
N LEU A 44 -4.24 11.34 -12.76
CA LEU A 44 -5.54 10.77 -12.42
C LEU A 44 -6.25 11.61 -11.37
N ARG A 45 -7.54 11.84 -11.57
CA ARG A 45 -8.40 12.58 -10.64
C ARG A 45 -9.16 11.66 -9.70
N PHE A 46 -9.56 10.49 -10.20
CA PHE A 46 -10.38 9.54 -9.47
C PHE A 46 -9.84 8.12 -9.62
N ILE A 47 -9.90 7.38 -8.53
CA ILE A 47 -9.60 5.94 -8.48
C ILE A 47 -10.68 5.27 -7.65
N SER A 48 -11.48 4.40 -8.26
CA SER A 48 -12.47 3.58 -7.57
C SER A 48 -12.09 2.12 -7.66
N TRP A 49 -12.22 1.38 -6.57
CA TRP A 49 -11.95 -0.06 -6.55
C TRP A 49 -12.68 -0.75 -5.40
N GLN A 50 -12.81 -2.06 -5.51
CA GLN A 50 -13.24 -2.93 -4.43
C GLN A 50 -12.07 -3.81 -3.96
N TYR A 51 -11.93 -3.96 -2.65
CA TYR A 51 -10.91 -4.77 -2.02
C TYR A 51 -11.51 -5.58 -0.86
N GLY A 52 -11.73 -6.89 -1.10
CA GLY A 52 -12.52 -7.71 -0.20
C GLY A 52 -13.96 -7.22 -0.10
N SER A 53 -14.39 -6.87 1.10
CA SER A 53 -15.73 -6.30 1.37
C SER A 53 -15.76 -4.77 1.40
N HIS A 54 -14.63 -4.11 1.13
CA HIS A 54 -14.51 -2.66 1.15
C HIS A 54 -14.57 -2.11 -0.27
N TYR A 55 -15.38 -1.08 -0.49
CA TYR A 55 -15.41 -0.28 -1.70
C TYR A 55 -14.86 1.11 -1.42
N PHE A 56 -14.06 1.63 -2.35
CA PHE A 56 -13.43 2.93 -2.27
C PHE A 56 -13.73 3.74 -3.53
N ASP A 57 -14.03 5.03 -3.33
CA ASP A 57 -14.13 6.01 -4.40
C ASP A 57 -13.29 7.23 -4.00
N TRP A 58 -12.06 7.29 -4.52
CA TRP A 58 -11.05 8.27 -4.14
C TRP A 58 -10.96 9.39 -5.15
N ASN A 59 -11.36 10.60 -4.74
CA ASN A 59 -11.14 11.84 -5.47
C ASN A 59 -9.80 12.44 -5.04
N LYS A 60 -8.74 12.17 -5.82
CA LYS A 60 -7.38 12.66 -5.54
C LYS A 60 -7.27 14.18 -5.65
N LYS A 61 -8.11 14.82 -6.48
CA LYS A 61 -8.05 16.25 -6.70
C LYS A 61 -8.64 17.06 -5.52
N GLU A 62 -9.63 16.49 -4.86
CA GLU A 62 -10.34 17.14 -3.75
C GLU A 62 -9.96 16.54 -2.41
N ASP A 63 -8.88 15.74 -2.36
CA ASP A 63 -8.37 15.09 -1.15
C ASP A 63 -9.49 14.42 -0.34
N SER A 64 -10.37 13.69 -1.02
CA SER A 64 -11.52 13.04 -0.39
C SER A 64 -11.69 11.59 -0.83
N VAL A 65 -12.14 10.74 0.06
CA VAL A 65 -12.47 9.36 -0.24
C VAL A 65 -13.80 8.96 0.38
N LYS A 66 -14.63 8.29 -0.41
CA LYS A 66 -15.79 7.54 0.09
C LYS A 66 -15.36 6.10 0.33
N VAL A 67 -15.62 5.60 1.53
CA VAL A 67 -15.37 4.21 1.94
C VAL A 67 -16.69 3.56 2.31
N ILE A 68 -17.00 2.41 1.69
CA ILE A 68 -18.23 1.66 1.95
C ILE A 68 -17.86 0.26 2.43
N TRP A 69 -18.46 -0.18 3.52
CA TRP A 69 -18.41 -1.57 4.01
C TRP A 69 -19.67 -1.90 4.80
N ALA A 70 -20.16 -3.12 4.69
CA ALA A 70 -21.43 -3.53 5.28
C ALA A 70 -22.56 -2.54 4.92
N ASP A 71 -23.19 -1.92 5.89
CA ASP A 71 -24.23 -0.90 5.75
C ASP A 71 -23.72 0.53 6.05
N LEU A 72 -22.40 0.69 6.18
CA LEU A 72 -21.74 1.97 6.44
C LEU A 72 -21.21 2.60 5.15
N GLU A 73 -21.48 3.89 4.98
CA GLU A 73 -20.88 4.79 4.00
C GLU A 73 -20.21 5.94 4.74
N VAL A 74 -18.92 6.17 4.48
CA VAL A 74 -18.14 7.22 5.14
C VAL A 74 -17.42 8.06 4.12
N ASN A 75 -17.65 9.37 4.14
CA ASN A 75 -16.93 10.34 3.35
C ASN A 75 -15.87 11.00 4.22
N VAL A 76 -14.59 10.91 3.83
CA VAL A 76 -13.44 11.37 4.61
C VAL A 76 -12.56 12.28 3.75
N SER A 77 -12.10 13.39 4.33
CA SER A 77 -10.98 14.14 3.78
C SER A 77 -9.68 13.39 4.03
N THR A 78 -8.90 13.13 2.99
CA THR A 78 -7.59 12.47 3.11
C THR A 78 -6.51 13.41 3.64
N GLU A 79 -6.76 14.72 3.66
CA GLU A 79 -5.89 15.76 4.20
C GLU A 79 -6.14 15.99 5.69
N THR A 80 -7.39 16.32 6.07
CA THR A 80 -7.74 16.68 7.46
C THR A 80 -8.10 15.47 8.31
N LEU A 81 -8.38 14.31 7.71
CA LEU A 81 -8.87 13.09 8.34
C LEU A 81 -10.21 13.25 9.04
N GLU A 82 -10.94 14.31 8.72
CA GLU A 82 -12.31 14.54 9.18
C GLU A 82 -13.30 13.97 8.19
N GLY A 83 -14.49 13.62 8.66
CA GLY A 83 -15.49 13.04 7.78
C GLY A 83 -16.86 12.85 8.41
N MET A 84 -17.78 12.36 7.59
CA MET A 84 -19.16 12.08 7.94
C MET A 84 -19.52 10.65 7.56
N ALA A 85 -20.11 9.94 8.52
CA ALA A 85 -20.55 8.56 8.38
C ALA A 85 -22.07 8.45 8.34
N TYR A 86 -22.54 7.51 7.54
CA TYR A 86 -23.95 7.14 7.40
C TYR A 86 -24.09 5.64 7.59
N GLN A 87 -25.13 5.21 8.31
CA GLN A 87 -25.50 3.80 8.46
C GLN A 87 -26.91 3.60 7.96
N GLY A 88 -27.09 2.75 6.95
CA GLY A 88 -28.39 2.57 6.29
C GLY A 88 -29.00 3.90 5.76
N GLY A 89 -28.14 4.85 5.36
CA GLY A 89 -28.53 6.18 4.89
C GLY A 89 -28.81 7.20 6.03
N ILE A 90 -28.71 6.81 7.30
CA ILE A 90 -28.91 7.70 8.45
C ILE A 90 -27.55 8.22 8.93
N ILE A 91 -27.45 9.54 9.10
CA ILE A 91 -26.22 10.19 9.57
C ILE A 91 -25.88 9.74 11.00
N LEU A 92 -24.60 9.38 11.20
CA LEU A 92 -24.07 9.09 12.54
C LEU A 92 -23.52 10.38 13.18
N LEU A 93 -23.70 10.52 14.49
CA LEU A 93 -23.25 11.69 15.24
C LEU A 93 -22.32 11.31 16.41
N GLY A 94 -21.57 12.27 16.91
CA GLY A 94 -20.73 12.12 18.09
C GLY A 94 -19.70 10.97 17.96
N ASP A 95 -19.63 10.13 18.98
CA ASP A 95 -18.65 9.03 19.04
C ASP A 95 -18.87 7.94 17.99
N GLN A 96 -20.11 7.72 17.56
CA GLN A 96 -20.40 6.75 16.48
C GLN A 96 -19.80 7.23 15.16
N ASN A 97 -19.97 8.51 14.81
CA ASN A 97 -19.33 9.10 13.65
C ASN A 97 -17.81 9.00 13.73
N LYS A 98 -17.20 9.43 14.84
CA LYS A 98 -15.75 9.37 15.04
C LYS A 98 -15.20 7.96 14.86
N LYS A 99 -15.87 6.95 15.43
CA LYS A 99 -15.46 5.55 15.30
C LYS A 99 -15.51 5.07 13.85
N ALA A 100 -16.59 5.38 13.13
CA ALA A 100 -16.75 5.00 11.74
C ALA A 100 -15.72 5.70 10.83
N VAL A 101 -15.47 7.00 11.03
CA VAL A 101 -14.46 7.77 10.30
C VAL A 101 -13.04 7.19 10.53
N ASN A 102 -12.67 6.92 11.78
CA ASN A 102 -11.37 6.31 12.09
C ASN A 102 -11.20 4.93 11.43
N GLN A 103 -12.27 4.12 11.41
CA GLN A 103 -12.24 2.82 10.75
C GLN A 103 -12.10 2.96 9.23
N ALA A 104 -12.81 3.91 8.61
CA ALA A 104 -12.69 4.20 7.19
C ALA A 104 -11.27 4.62 6.79
N ILE A 105 -10.62 5.47 7.61
CA ILE A 105 -9.23 5.90 7.42
C ILE A 105 -8.28 4.69 7.48
N GLN A 106 -8.46 3.79 8.46
CA GLN A 106 -7.63 2.59 8.58
C GLN A 106 -7.79 1.67 7.36
N TYR A 107 -9.02 1.44 6.89
CA TYR A 107 -9.29 0.66 5.70
C TYR A 107 -8.67 1.32 4.45
N PHE A 108 -8.88 2.62 4.27
CA PHE A 108 -8.31 3.35 3.13
C PHE A 108 -6.79 3.30 3.13
N ASN A 109 -6.13 3.61 4.25
CA ASN A 109 -4.68 3.58 4.35
C ASN A 109 -4.11 2.19 4.03
N ASN A 110 -4.69 1.13 4.61
CA ASN A 110 -4.22 -0.23 4.37
C ASN A 110 -4.49 -0.70 2.94
N ASP A 111 -5.70 -0.51 2.45
CA ASP A 111 -6.13 -1.13 1.19
C ASP A 111 -5.66 -0.33 -0.04
N SER A 112 -5.57 1.01 0.05
CA SER A 112 -4.97 1.83 -1.01
C SER A 112 -3.46 1.60 -1.13
N PHE A 113 -2.77 1.33 -0.01
CA PHE A 113 -1.33 1.07 -0.02
C PHE A 113 -0.97 -0.06 -1.00
N TRP A 114 -1.66 -1.18 -0.94
CA TRP A 114 -1.39 -2.31 -1.83
C TRP A 114 -1.67 -2.03 -3.31
N LEU A 115 -2.50 -1.04 -3.60
CA LEU A 115 -2.82 -0.61 -4.96
C LEU A 115 -1.82 0.42 -5.50
N VAL A 116 -1.39 1.38 -4.67
CA VAL A 116 -0.65 2.56 -5.14
C VAL A 116 0.72 2.78 -4.49
N ALA A 117 1.16 1.92 -3.56
CA ALA A 117 2.45 2.06 -2.88
C ALA A 117 3.65 2.26 -3.84
N PRO A 118 3.71 1.62 -5.03
CA PRO A 118 4.78 1.86 -5.99
C PRO A 118 4.91 3.32 -6.47
N TYR A 119 3.87 4.13 -6.31
CA TYR A 119 3.88 5.55 -6.69
C TYR A 119 4.25 6.49 -5.53
N LYS A 120 4.35 5.98 -4.29
CA LYS A 120 4.52 6.76 -3.06
C LYS A 120 5.98 6.88 -2.59
N LEU A 121 6.93 6.83 -3.53
CA LEU A 121 8.37 6.88 -3.21
C LEU A 121 8.88 8.27 -2.85
N ASN A 122 8.13 9.31 -3.23
CA ASN A 122 8.49 10.71 -2.99
C ASN A 122 7.60 11.37 -1.93
N ASP A 123 6.78 10.59 -1.22
CA ASP A 123 5.94 11.13 -0.15
C ASP A 123 6.81 11.67 0.99
N PRO A 124 6.36 12.70 1.73
CA PRO A 124 7.09 13.19 2.89
C PRO A 124 7.40 12.06 3.90
N GLY A 125 8.62 12.05 4.43
CA GLY A 125 9.06 11.03 5.40
C GLY A 125 9.40 9.68 4.80
N VAL A 126 9.55 9.56 3.48
CA VAL A 126 10.08 8.36 2.84
C VAL A 126 11.60 8.39 2.86
N LEU A 127 12.20 7.34 3.40
CA LEU A 127 13.64 7.10 3.35
C LEU A 127 13.93 5.97 2.36
N LEU A 128 14.91 6.21 1.47
CA LEU A 128 15.28 5.29 0.41
C LEU A 128 16.69 4.77 0.61
N SER A 129 16.89 3.47 0.39
CA SER A 129 18.20 2.83 0.38
C SER A 129 18.27 1.75 -0.70
N SER A 130 19.43 1.52 -1.30
CA SER A 130 19.63 0.39 -2.19
C SER A 130 20.07 -0.86 -1.44
N VAL A 131 19.59 -2.01 -1.88
CA VAL A 131 19.95 -3.33 -1.30
C VAL A 131 20.26 -4.29 -2.43
N LYS A 132 21.38 -5.01 -2.33
CA LYS A 132 21.70 -6.08 -3.28
C LYS A 132 20.73 -7.24 -3.12
N VAL A 133 20.14 -7.67 -4.23
CA VAL A 133 19.24 -8.82 -4.30
C VAL A 133 19.77 -9.82 -5.35
N PRO A 134 19.40 -11.09 -5.25
CA PRO A 134 19.93 -12.13 -6.17
C PRO A 134 19.55 -11.92 -7.64
N LYS A 135 18.43 -11.22 -7.92
CA LYS A 135 17.93 -10.97 -9.27
C LYS A 135 17.25 -9.62 -9.35
N GLY A 136 17.55 -8.84 -10.41
CA GLY A 136 17.01 -7.49 -10.59
C GLY A 136 17.58 -6.49 -9.58
N HIS A 137 16.76 -5.57 -9.10
CA HIS A 137 17.19 -4.49 -8.20
C HIS A 137 16.35 -4.48 -6.92
N GLY A 138 16.96 -4.07 -5.81
CA GLY A 138 16.30 -3.96 -4.51
C GLY A 138 16.27 -2.50 -4.03
N LEU A 139 15.09 -1.95 -3.85
CA LEU A 139 14.86 -0.62 -3.29
C LEU A 139 14.20 -0.74 -1.93
N LEU A 140 14.93 -0.44 -0.87
CA LEU A 140 14.42 -0.41 0.49
C LEU A 140 13.76 0.94 0.75
N VAL A 141 12.51 0.90 1.18
CA VAL A 141 11.65 2.07 1.40
C VAL A 141 11.11 2.03 2.82
N THR A 142 11.43 3.04 3.63
CA THR A 142 10.89 3.18 4.98
C THR A 142 9.98 4.39 5.04
N TYR A 143 8.74 4.19 5.47
CA TYR A 143 7.75 5.24 5.67
C TYR A 143 7.81 5.71 7.13
N THR A 144 8.49 6.84 7.41
CA THR A 144 8.70 7.32 8.78
C THR A 144 7.53 8.11 9.34
N GLN A 145 6.62 8.56 8.46
CA GLN A 145 5.42 9.31 8.83
C GLN A 145 4.26 9.00 7.86
N GLY A 146 3.06 9.41 8.25
CA GLY A 146 1.83 9.14 7.50
C GLY A 146 1.34 7.70 7.64
N GLY A 147 0.18 7.40 7.06
CA GLY A 147 -0.46 6.09 7.14
C GLY A 147 -0.83 5.69 8.58
N SER A 148 -1.09 4.39 8.78
CA SER A 148 -1.50 3.84 10.08
C SER A 148 -0.34 3.28 10.91
N THR A 149 0.81 3.00 10.30
CA THR A 149 1.96 2.31 10.94
C THR A 149 3.30 2.96 10.56
N PRO A 150 3.58 4.20 11.04
CA PRO A 150 4.87 4.85 10.78
C PRO A 150 6.05 4.01 11.26
N GLY A 151 7.09 3.91 10.42
CA GLY A 151 8.30 3.11 10.66
C GLY A 151 8.30 1.76 9.93
N ASP A 152 7.20 1.40 9.25
CA ASP A 152 7.17 0.20 8.42
C ASP A 152 8.14 0.31 7.24
N THR A 153 8.83 -0.78 6.95
CA THR A 153 9.88 -0.84 5.91
C THR A 153 9.57 -1.94 4.91
N TYR A 154 9.76 -1.62 3.64
CA TYR A 154 9.51 -2.51 2.50
C TYR A 154 10.73 -2.57 1.59
N LEU A 155 11.17 -3.76 1.21
CA LEU A 155 12.13 -3.96 0.14
C LEU A 155 11.37 -4.25 -1.16
N TRP A 156 11.25 -3.25 -2.03
CA TRP A 156 10.69 -3.45 -3.36
C TRP A 156 11.65 -4.26 -4.22
N LEU A 157 11.17 -5.35 -4.78
CA LEU A 157 11.90 -6.24 -5.67
C LEU A 157 11.54 -5.86 -7.11
N LEU A 158 12.49 -5.22 -7.79
CA LEU A 158 12.33 -4.74 -9.16
C LEU A 158 12.96 -5.75 -10.12
N ASP A 159 12.39 -5.89 -11.29
CA ASP A 159 13.03 -6.66 -12.37
C ASP A 159 14.15 -5.85 -13.06
N GLU A 160 14.72 -6.43 -14.12
CA GLU A 160 15.80 -5.82 -14.91
C GLU A 160 15.37 -4.53 -15.63
N ASN A 161 14.05 -4.30 -15.80
CA ASN A 161 13.45 -3.09 -16.35
C ASN A 161 12.94 -2.14 -15.27
N TYR A 162 13.37 -2.32 -14.01
CA TYR A 162 12.97 -1.53 -12.82
C TYR A 162 11.48 -1.59 -12.48
N PHE A 163 10.74 -2.54 -13.07
CA PHE A 163 9.33 -2.72 -12.80
C PHE A 163 9.12 -3.53 -11.51
N PRO A 164 8.24 -3.09 -10.57
CA PRO A 164 8.04 -3.77 -9.29
C PRO A 164 7.30 -5.10 -9.49
N ARG A 165 7.91 -6.19 -8.99
CA ARG A 165 7.36 -7.54 -9.06
C ARG A 165 6.83 -8.02 -7.73
N GLY A 166 7.35 -7.50 -6.65
CA GLY A 166 6.95 -7.89 -5.30
C GLY A 166 7.73 -7.12 -4.25
N TRP A 167 7.57 -7.54 -3.03
CA TRP A 167 8.24 -6.92 -1.89
C TRP A 167 8.52 -7.92 -0.78
N LYS A 168 9.42 -7.54 0.11
CA LYS A 168 9.51 -8.06 1.47
C LYS A 168 9.13 -6.95 2.43
N MET A 169 8.55 -7.28 3.58
CA MET A 169 8.11 -6.29 4.55
C MET A 169 8.56 -6.59 5.96
N TRP A 170 8.92 -5.54 6.66
CA TRP A 170 9.20 -5.46 8.09
C TRP A 170 8.23 -4.44 8.68
N VAL A 171 7.11 -4.95 9.19
CA VAL A 171 5.98 -4.13 9.63
C VAL A 171 5.65 -4.46 11.08
N LYS A 172 5.34 -3.45 11.88
CA LYS A 172 5.09 -3.61 13.32
C LYS A 172 3.96 -4.59 13.67
N MET A 173 3.02 -4.75 12.75
CA MET A 173 1.87 -5.65 12.96
C MET A 173 2.23 -7.15 12.86
N LEU A 174 3.36 -7.49 12.27
CA LEU A 174 3.79 -8.88 12.11
C LEU A 174 4.92 -9.22 13.07
N PRO A 175 4.87 -10.40 13.72
CA PRO A 175 5.91 -10.82 14.67
C PRO A 175 7.20 -11.28 13.96
N ILE A 176 7.23 -11.33 12.65
CA ILE A 176 8.37 -11.75 11.81
C ILE A 176 8.64 -10.70 10.73
N GLY A 177 9.92 -10.50 10.42
CA GLY A 177 10.36 -9.65 9.33
C GLY A 177 10.60 -10.41 8.02
N GLY A 178 10.75 -9.68 6.92
CA GLY A 178 11.05 -10.24 5.61
C GLY A 178 9.90 -11.00 4.95
N VAL A 179 8.67 -10.80 5.42
CA VAL A 179 7.49 -11.47 4.83
C VAL A 179 7.37 -11.09 3.36
N LYS A 180 7.48 -12.10 2.50
CA LYS A 180 7.51 -11.93 1.05
C LYS A 180 6.12 -11.91 0.46
N SER A 181 5.93 -10.97 -0.45
CA SER A 181 4.72 -10.81 -1.26
C SER A 181 5.08 -10.49 -2.70
N LYS A 182 4.15 -10.71 -3.61
CA LYS A 182 4.30 -10.37 -5.03
C LYS A 182 3.03 -9.76 -5.57
N TRP A 183 3.20 -8.78 -6.45
CA TRP A 183 2.10 -8.26 -7.26
C TRP A 183 1.92 -9.10 -8.51
N MET A 184 0.68 -9.27 -8.92
CA MET A 184 0.30 -10.02 -10.13
C MET A 184 -0.83 -9.33 -10.89
N GLY A 185 -0.98 -9.74 -12.15
CA GLY A 185 -2.12 -9.26 -12.95
C GLY A 185 -2.09 -7.76 -13.26
N TRP A 186 -0.89 -7.19 -13.42
CA TRP A 186 -0.72 -5.78 -13.73
C TRP A 186 -1.49 -5.38 -14.99
N LYS A 187 -2.25 -4.30 -14.88
CA LYS A 187 -3.04 -3.74 -15.98
C LYS A 187 -2.77 -2.25 -16.12
N LYS A 188 -2.60 -1.80 -17.36
CA LYS A 188 -2.45 -0.38 -17.66
C LYS A 188 -3.83 0.28 -17.76
N ARG A 189 -4.05 1.37 -17.02
CA ARG A 189 -5.28 2.16 -17.03
C ARG A 189 -4.92 3.63 -17.15
N LYS A 190 -5.46 4.32 -18.16
CA LYS A 190 -5.13 5.75 -18.44
C LYS A 190 -3.61 6.03 -18.42
N GLY A 191 -2.80 5.07 -18.88
CA GLY A 191 -1.34 5.21 -18.91
C GLY A 191 -0.61 4.73 -17.65
N ALA A 192 -1.24 4.67 -16.49
CA ALA A 192 -0.67 4.19 -15.24
C ALA A 192 -0.86 2.68 -15.05
N TRP A 193 0.02 2.03 -14.30
CA TRP A 193 -0.04 0.61 -14.01
C TRP A 193 -0.64 0.31 -12.65
N PHE A 194 -1.57 -0.64 -12.58
CA PHE A 194 -2.20 -1.10 -11.33
C PHE A 194 -2.15 -2.62 -11.23
N PRO A 195 -1.84 -3.18 -10.05
CA PRO A 195 -1.91 -4.61 -9.85
C PRO A 195 -3.36 -5.10 -9.83
N GLY A 196 -3.59 -6.27 -10.39
CA GLY A 196 -4.90 -6.94 -10.29
C GLY A 196 -5.07 -7.70 -8.99
N ASN A 197 -3.96 -8.16 -8.41
CA ASN A 197 -3.94 -8.87 -7.13
C ASN A 197 -2.54 -8.88 -6.54
N PHE A 198 -2.45 -9.29 -5.27
CA PHE A 198 -1.18 -9.69 -4.67
C PHE A 198 -1.30 -11.03 -3.94
N GLU A 199 -0.15 -11.66 -3.74
CA GLU A 199 -0.03 -12.91 -3.03
C GLU A 199 1.07 -12.79 -1.97
N THR A 200 0.75 -13.15 -0.73
CA THR A 200 1.67 -13.17 0.41
C THR A 200 1.91 -14.60 0.87
N LEU A 201 3.15 -14.98 1.17
CA LEU A 201 3.54 -16.30 1.64
C LEU A 201 3.08 -17.46 0.74
N ASN A 202 2.82 -17.20 -0.55
CA ASN A 202 2.35 -18.16 -1.57
C ASN A 202 0.97 -18.79 -1.32
N TRP A 203 0.19 -18.33 -0.36
CA TRP A 203 -1.15 -18.85 -0.08
C TRP A 203 -2.22 -17.77 0.16
N TYR A 204 -1.87 -16.63 0.74
CA TYR A 204 -2.82 -15.57 0.97
C TYR A 204 -2.90 -14.67 -0.27
N LYS A 205 -4.05 -14.67 -0.93
CA LYS A 205 -4.31 -13.85 -2.13
C LYS A 205 -5.41 -12.84 -1.85
N LYS A 206 -5.23 -11.64 -2.36
CA LYS A 206 -6.26 -10.61 -2.33
C LYS A 206 -6.34 -9.93 -3.70
N GLU A 207 -7.54 -9.79 -4.23
CA GLU A 207 -7.82 -9.29 -5.57
C GLU A 207 -8.37 -7.89 -5.53
N VAL A 208 -7.94 -7.04 -6.46
CA VAL A 208 -8.52 -5.73 -6.76
C VAL A 208 -9.63 -5.92 -7.77
N LYS A 209 -10.85 -5.61 -7.39
CA LYS A 209 -12.04 -5.70 -8.25
C LYS A 209 -12.54 -4.33 -8.65
N ASP A 210 -13.27 -4.26 -9.74
CA ASP A 210 -14.00 -3.08 -10.23
C ASP A 210 -13.13 -1.80 -10.29
N LEU A 211 -11.83 -1.97 -10.66
CA LEU A 211 -10.92 -0.84 -10.77
C LEU A 211 -11.29 0.07 -11.94
N VAL A 212 -11.70 1.28 -11.61
CA VAL A 212 -11.98 2.37 -12.55
C VAL A 212 -11.07 3.55 -12.22
N VAL A 213 -10.49 4.20 -13.26
CA VAL A 213 -9.64 5.40 -13.11
C VAL A 213 -9.97 6.43 -14.18
N TYR A 214 -9.99 7.72 -13.84
CA TYR A 214 -10.20 8.83 -14.77
C TYR A 214 -9.74 10.19 -14.20
#